data_3fac2f1e33eddaf8304529122fc6aefb
#
_entry.id   3fac2f1e33eddaf8304529122fc6aefb
#
_cell.length_a   1.000
_cell.length_b   1.000
_cell.length_c   1.000
_cell.angle_alpha   90.00
_cell.angle_beta   90.00
_cell.angle_gamma   90.00
#
_symmetry.space_group_name_H-M   'P 1'
#
loop_
_entity.id
_entity.type
_entity.pdbx_description
1 polymer ?
#
loop_
_entity_poly.entity_id
_entity_poly.type
_entity_poly.pdbx_seq_one_letter_code
_entity_poly.pdbx_strand_id
1 'polypeptide(L)'
;EACPSMVGLDLASRVTTKERYTWGDPRARHHIVAYDYGIKRNILRLFVENDCRVTVVPAHTSAEAALAADPDGIFLSNGPGDPDAVTYAPEIIRALATRGVPTFGICLGHQLLGLTFGGSTAKMPYGHRGGNHPVREVDTGRVLITSQNHGFAVEGDEHSVKGVTELEVTHVNLNDGTIEGLRHRDLPVFGVQYHPEAAPGPHDARPLFQEFLSALGGAVR
;
A
#
# COMPACT_ATOMS: atom_id res chain seq x y z
N GLU A 1 19.05 5.54 -27.34
CA GLU A 1 18.60 6.60 -26.42
C GLU A 1 18.53 6.01 -25.02
N ALA A 2 19.18 6.64 -24.04
CA ALA A 2 19.10 6.18 -22.65
C ALA A 2 17.66 6.39 -22.13
N CYS A 3 17.06 5.35 -21.54
CA CYS A 3 15.79 5.48 -20.88
C CYS A 3 15.94 6.50 -19.72
N PRO A 4 15.08 7.51 -19.60
CA PRO A 4 15.18 8.47 -18.51
C PRO A 4 15.03 7.79 -17.15
N SER A 5 15.77 8.28 -16.15
CA SER A 5 15.62 7.81 -14.77
C SER A 5 14.22 8.08 -14.25
N MET A 6 13.68 7.17 -13.44
CA MET A 6 12.42 7.41 -12.70
C MET A 6 12.63 8.25 -11.44
N VAL A 7 13.88 8.48 -11.00
CA VAL A 7 14.19 9.29 -9.83
C VAL A 7 13.68 10.72 -10.01
N GLY A 8 12.94 11.22 -9.04
CA GLY A 8 12.32 12.55 -9.04
C GLY A 8 11.06 12.66 -9.91
N LEU A 9 10.54 11.56 -10.48
CA LEU A 9 9.33 11.60 -11.32
C LEU A 9 8.08 11.18 -10.55
N ASP A 10 7.16 12.14 -10.34
CA ASP A 10 5.79 11.85 -9.95
C ASP A 10 5.02 11.32 -11.16
N LEU A 11 5.02 9.99 -11.32
CA LEU A 11 4.24 9.31 -12.34
C LEU A 11 2.83 8.97 -11.84
N ALA A 12 2.61 8.92 -10.53
CA ALA A 12 1.31 8.66 -9.94
C ALA A 12 0.29 9.75 -10.34
N SER A 13 0.69 11.02 -10.30
CA SER A 13 -0.15 12.15 -10.74
C SER A 13 -0.56 12.09 -12.22
N ARG A 14 0.22 11.37 -13.05
CA ARG A 14 -0.05 11.24 -14.49
C ARG A 14 -1.02 10.11 -14.83
N VAL A 15 -1.12 9.09 -13.96
CA VAL A 15 -1.92 7.87 -14.20
C VAL A 15 -3.16 7.80 -13.33
N THR A 16 -3.27 8.63 -12.31
CA THR A 16 -4.42 8.71 -11.43
C THR A 16 -5.71 9.01 -12.19
N THR A 17 -6.83 8.50 -11.70
CA THR A 17 -8.15 8.86 -12.26
C THR A 17 -8.40 10.37 -12.16
N LYS A 18 -9.12 10.91 -13.14
CA LYS A 18 -9.50 12.34 -13.14
C LYS A 18 -10.70 12.62 -12.25
N GLU A 19 -11.59 11.65 -12.12
CA GLU A 19 -12.83 11.75 -11.37
C GLU A 19 -13.01 10.53 -10.48
N ARG A 20 -13.69 10.71 -9.36
CA ARG A 20 -14.06 9.57 -8.51
C ARG A 20 -15.04 8.65 -9.23
N TYR A 21 -14.89 7.35 -9.01
CA TYR A 21 -15.84 6.35 -9.48
C TYR A 21 -16.02 5.25 -8.44
N THR A 22 -17.10 4.51 -8.54
CA THR A 22 -17.42 3.42 -7.61
C THR A 22 -17.35 2.07 -8.32
N TRP A 23 -16.85 1.07 -7.60
CA TRP A 23 -16.76 -0.32 -8.01
C TRP A 23 -17.43 -1.21 -6.97
N GLY A 24 -18.26 -2.18 -7.41
CA GLY A 24 -18.99 -3.09 -6.53
C GLY A 24 -20.44 -2.70 -6.26
N ASP A 25 -21.15 -3.52 -5.45
CA ASP A 25 -22.55 -3.29 -5.09
C ASP A 25 -22.64 -2.12 -4.07
N PRO A 26 -23.51 -1.13 -4.31
CA PRO A 26 -23.73 -0.05 -3.33
C PRO A 26 -24.18 -0.53 -1.94
N ARG A 27 -24.73 -1.74 -1.84
CA ARG A 27 -25.21 -2.36 -0.59
C ARG A 27 -24.18 -3.28 0.07
N ALA A 28 -22.95 -3.35 -0.47
CA ALA A 28 -21.89 -4.16 0.10
C ALA A 28 -21.64 -3.78 1.56
N ARG A 29 -21.24 -4.77 2.34
CA ARG A 29 -21.04 -4.66 3.80
C ARG A 29 -20.03 -3.59 4.19
N HIS A 30 -18.93 -3.48 3.43
CA HIS A 30 -17.85 -2.56 3.72
C HIS A 30 -17.69 -1.51 2.61
N HIS A 31 -17.33 -0.31 3.02
CA HIS A 31 -16.99 0.78 2.11
C HIS A 31 -15.52 1.15 2.21
N ILE A 32 -14.78 0.94 1.13
CA ILE A 32 -13.38 1.30 1.03
C ILE A 32 -13.23 2.57 0.17
N VAL A 33 -12.49 3.57 0.64
CA VAL A 33 -12.01 4.65 -0.22
C VAL A 33 -10.57 4.31 -0.66
N ALA A 34 -10.38 4.17 -1.96
CA ALA A 34 -9.10 3.79 -2.56
C ALA A 34 -8.47 4.98 -3.28
N TYR A 35 -7.28 5.40 -2.85
CA TYR A 35 -6.47 6.39 -3.55
C TYR A 35 -5.81 5.75 -4.77
N ASP A 36 -6.07 6.32 -5.93
CA ASP A 36 -5.54 5.83 -7.21
C ASP A 36 -4.20 6.47 -7.53
N TYR A 37 -3.13 5.75 -7.23
CA TYR A 37 -1.77 6.08 -7.69
C TYR A 37 -1.38 5.31 -8.96
N GLY A 38 -2.31 4.54 -9.54
CA GLY A 38 -2.12 3.63 -10.68
C GLY A 38 -2.66 2.24 -10.36
N ILE A 39 -3.86 2.18 -9.80
CA ILE A 39 -4.48 0.99 -9.22
C ILE A 39 -4.69 -0.13 -10.23
N LYS A 40 -4.25 -1.33 -9.91
CA LYS A 40 -4.57 -2.53 -10.67
C LYS A 40 -6.03 -2.94 -10.43
N ARG A 41 -6.77 -3.19 -11.52
CA ARG A 41 -8.17 -3.61 -11.45
C ARG A 41 -8.38 -4.90 -10.66
N ASN A 42 -7.37 -5.76 -10.55
CA ASN A 42 -7.48 -6.99 -9.78
C ASN A 42 -7.65 -6.72 -8.28
N ILE A 43 -7.08 -5.66 -7.76
CA ILE A 43 -7.29 -5.20 -6.38
C ILE A 43 -8.77 -4.87 -6.15
N LEU A 44 -9.38 -4.12 -7.08
CA LEU A 44 -10.81 -3.78 -6.99
C LEU A 44 -11.70 -5.02 -7.05
N ARG A 45 -11.36 -6.01 -7.90
CA ARG A 45 -12.07 -7.29 -7.94
C ARG A 45 -12.01 -8.04 -6.62
N LEU A 46 -10.81 -8.12 -6.02
CA LEU A 46 -10.63 -8.79 -4.73
C LEU A 46 -11.42 -8.13 -3.60
N PHE A 47 -11.50 -6.80 -3.58
CA PHE A 47 -12.38 -6.12 -2.62
C PHE A 47 -13.85 -6.46 -2.86
N VAL A 48 -14.33 -6.45 -4.10
CA VAL A 48 -15.71 -6.78 -4.43
C VAL A 48 -16.04 -8.25 -4.13
N GLU A 49 -15.12 -9.18 -4.38
CA GLU A 49 -15.25 -10.60 -4.01
C GLU A 49 -15.38 -10.79 -2.50
N ASN A 50 -14.94 -9.82 -1.71
CA ASN A 50 -15.01 -9.81 -0.24
C ASN A 50 -16.08 -8.84 0.30
N ASP A 51 -17.16 -8.65 -0.44
CA ASP A 51 -18.33 -7.85 -0.05
C ASP A 51 -17.99 -6.39 0.31
N CYS A 52 -17.09 -5.78 -0.49
CA CYS A 52 -16.76 -4.37 -0.40
C CYS A 52 -17.28 -3.61 -1.62
N ARG A 53 -17.80 -2.41 -1.38
CA ARG A 53 -17.84 -1.35 -2.39
C ARG A 53 -16.59 -0.49 -2.28
N VAL A 54 -16.04 -0.08 -3.41
CA VAL A 54 -14.82 0.72 -3.44
C VAL A 54 -15.10 2.04 -4.15
N THR A 55 -14.92 3.15 -3.45
CA THR A 55 -14.88 4.48 -4.06
C THR A 55 -13.44 4.81 -4.39
N VAL A 56 -13.10 4.78 -5.67
CA VAL A 56 -11.77 5.16 -6.15
C VAL A 56 -11.72 6.67 -6.32
N VAL A 57 -10.70 7.29 -5.73
CA VAL A 57 -10.51 8.74 -5.73
C VAL A 57 -9.16 9.13 -6.35
N PRO A 58 -9.06 10.32 -6.96
CA PRO A 58 -7.77 10.84 -7.43
C PRO A 58 -6.72 10.90 -6.33
N ALA A 59 -5.45 10.76 -6.71
CA ALA A 59 -4.30 10.78 -5.79
C ALA A 59 -4.21 12.04 -4.90
N HIS A 60 -4.73 13.17 -5.37
CA HIS A 60 -4.71 14.46 -4.65
C HIS A 60 -5.97 14.74 -3.82
N THR A 61 -6.87 13.77 -3.68
CA THR A 61 -8.09 13.95 -2.89
C THR A 61 -7.72 14.25 -1.43
N SER A 62 -8.26 15.34 -0.88
CA SER A 62 -7.97 15.69 0.51
C SER A 62 -8.51 14.64 1.49
N ALA A 63 -7.92 14.56 2.68
CA ALA A 63 -8.36 13.64 3.73
C ALA A 63 -9.84 13.89 4.11
N GLU A 64 -10.25 15.17 4.20
CA GLU A 64 -11.63 15.56 4.52
C GLU A 64 -12.62 15.07 3.45
N ALA A 65 -12.27 15.21 2.17
CA ALA A 65 -13.11 14.76 1.07
C ALA A 65 -13.24 13.22 1.02
N ALA A 66 -12.17 12.51 1.37
CA ALA A 66 -12.19 11.05 1.48
C ALA A 66 -13.04 10.60 2.67
N LEU A 67 -12.87 11.23 3.84
CA LEU A 67 -13.63 10.94 5.06
C LEU A 67 -15.12 11.31 4.94
N ALA A 68 -15.46 12.32 4.15
CA ALA A 68 -16.85 12.70 3.88
C ALA A 68 -17.65 11.60 3.15
N ALA A 69 -16.97 10.61 2.57
CA ALA A 69 -17.60 9.43 1.99
C ALA A 69 -17.96 8.36 3.05
N ASP A 70 -17.65 8.60 4.33
CA ASP A 70 -17.85 7.68 5.46
C ASP A 70 -17.30 6.26 5.17
N PRO A 71 -15.97 6.13 4.95
CA PRO A 71 -15.36 4.85 4.65
C PRO A 71 -15.13 4.02 5.92
N ASP A 72 -15.30 2.70 5.81
CA ASP A 72 -14.85 1.75 6.83
C ASP A 72 -13.33 1.57 6.80
N GLY A 73 -12.68 1.82 5.65
CA GLY A 73 -11.23 1.74 5.50
C GLY A 73 -10.69 2.53 4.31
N ILE A 74 -9.40 2.82 4.38
CA ILE A 74 -8.63 3.51 3.34
C ILE A 74 -7.68 2.51 2.67
N PHE A 75 -7.61 2.56 1.37
CA PHE A 75 -6.67 1.79 0.58
C PHE A 75 -5.74 2.71 -0.23
N LEU A 76 -4.44 2.50 -0.09
CA LEU A 76 -3.40 3.22 -0.83
C LEU A 76 -2.86 2.29 -1.92
N SER A 77 -3.15 2.60 -3.17
CA SER A 77 -2.88 1.68 -4.26
C SER A 77 -1.39 1.58 -4.61
N ASN A 78 -1.06 0.56 -5.38
CA ASN A 78 0.16 0.52 -6.15
C ASN A 78 0.21 1.67 -7.18
N GLY A 79 1.40 1.95 -7.69
CA GLY A 79 1.60 2.97 -8.73
C GLY A 79 3.03 3.03 -9.22
N PRO A 80 3.28 3.76 -10.32
CA PRO A 80 4.62 3.98 -10.87
C PRO A 80 5.29 5.22 -10.26
N GLY A 81 6.60 5.33 -10.47
CA GLY A 81 7.37 6.53 -10.19
C GLY A 81 8.23 6.43 -8.93
N ASP A 82 8.71 7.58 -8.52
CA ASP A 82 9.51 7.77 -7.32
C ASP A 82 8.58 8.16 -6.17
N PRO A 83 8.54 7.40 -5.06
CA PRO A 83 7.68 7.73 -3.92
C PRO A 83 8.00 9.10 -3.31
N ASP A 84 9.27 9.54 -3.30
CA ASP A 84 9.68 10.86 -2.79
C ASP A 84 9.12 12.02 -3.63
N ALA A 85 8.80 11.78 -4.89
CA ALA A 85 8.19 12.79 -5.77
C ALA A 85 6.68 12.97 -5.53
N VAL A 86 6.02 12.06 -4.80
CA VAL A 86 4.59 12.11 -4.47
C VAL A 86 4.37 12.94 -3.20
N THR A 87 4.85 14.17 -3.19
CA THR A 87 4.99 15.03 -2.00
C THR A 87 3.69 15.40 -1.30
N TYR A 88 2.56 15.31 -1.99
CA TYR A 88 1.22 15.59 -1.44
C TYR A 88 0.65 14.44 -0.60
N ALA A 89 1.08 13.21 -0.83
CA ALA A 89 0.49 12.04 -0.21
C ALA A 89 0.78 11.90 1.30
N PRO A 90 2.00 12.13 1.82
CA PRO A 90 2.30 11.93 3.23
C PRO A 90 1.40 12.74 4.19
N GLU A 91 1.09 14.00 3.87
CA GLU A 91 0.21 14.83 4.70
C GLU A 91 -1.22 14.28 4.71
N ILE A 92 -1.75 13.92 3.53
CA ILE A 92 -3.09 13.33 3.39
C ILE A 92 -3.18 12.02 4.16
N ILE A 93 -2.20 11.12 4.00
CA ILE A 93 -2.17 9.81 4.66
C ILE A 93 -2.09 9.96 6.18
N ARG A 94 -1.25 10.88 6.67
CA ARG A 94 -1.15 11.16 8.11
C ARG A 94 -2.47 11.64 8.68
N ALA A 95 -3.16 12.55 7.99
CA ALA A 95 -4.46 13.07 8.40
C ALA A 95 -5.54 11.97 8.46
N LEU A 96 -5.51 11.00 7.55
CA LEU A 96 -6.39 9.82 7.55
C LEU A 96 -6.05 8.86 8.69
N ALA A 97 -4.79 8.50 8.84
CA ALA A 97 -4.30 7.56 9.83
C ALA A 97 -4.60 8.01 11.27
N THR A 98 -4.39 9.30 11.57
CA THR A 98 -4.66 9.89 12.90
C THR A 98 -6.14 9.91 13.28
N ARG A 99 -7.05 9.71 12.32
CA ARG A 99 -8.49 9.51 12.60
C ARG A 99 -8.84 8.07 12.99
N GLY A 100 -7.84 7.17 13.03
CA GLY A 100 -8.05 5.78 13.39
C GLY A 100 -8.75 4.95 12.32
N VAL A 101 -8.86 5.44 11.09
CA VAL A 101 -9.44 4.67 9.98
C VAL A 101 -8.45 3.61 9.53
N PRO A 102 -8.82 2.33 9.51
CA PRO A 102 -7.96 1.26 9.02
C PRO A 102 -7.40 1.58 7.63
N THR A 103 -6.07 1.53 7.48
CA THR A 103 -5.39 1.92 6.24
C THR A 103 -4.45 0.82 5.78
N PHE A 104 -4.60 0.39 4.53
CA PHE A 104 -3.76 -0.62 3.90
C PHE A 104 -3.08 -0.07 2.64
N GLY A 105 -1.75 -0.26 2.52
CA GLY A 105 -0.95 0.18 1.39
C GLY A 105 -0.28 -0.97 0.63
N ILE A 106 -0.32 -0.93 -0.70
CA ILE A 106 0.38 -1.89 -1.58
C ILE A 106 1.42 -1.17 -2.44
N CYS A 107 2.64 -1.70 -2.48
CA CYS A 107 3.76 -1.26 -3.32
C CYS A 107 4.05 0.24 -3.14
N LEU A 108 3.64 1.13 -4.04
CA LEU A 108 3.79 2.58 -3.83
C LEU A 108 3.05 3.04 -2.56
N GLY A 109 1.85 2.53 -2.29
CA GLY A 109 1.11 2.85 -1.07
C GLY A 109 1.86 2.48 0.21
N HIS A 110 2.57 1.35 0.23
CA HIS A 110 3.45 0.95 1.33
C HIS A 110 4.65 1.91 1.48
N GLN A 111 5.28 2.32 0.38
CA GLN A 111 6.40 3.27 0.41
C GLN A 111 5.95 4.64 0.93
N LEU A 112 4.76 5.11 0.51
CA LEU A 112 4.17 6.35 1.00
C LEU A 112 3.83 6.26 2.50
N LEU A 113 3.42 5.10 3.03
CA LEU A 113 3.29 4.89 4.47
C LEU A 113 4.63 5.06 5.18
N GLY A 114 5.71 4.47 4.67
CA GLY A 114 7.05 4.65 5.21
C GLY A 114 7.43 6.13 5.31
N LEU A 115 7.24 6.89 4.22
CA LEU A 115 7.51 8.33 4.16
C LEU A 115 6.59 9.13 5.10
N THR A 116 5.32 8.77 5.19
CA THR A 116 4.34 9.43 6.07
C THR A 116 4.80 9.47 7.52
N PHE A 117 5.40 8.39 8.00
CA PHE A 117 5.85 8.27 9.39
C PHE A 117 7.33 8.63 9.61
N GLY A 118 7.95 9.30 8.62
CA GLY A 118 9.29 9.88 8.77
C GLY A 118 10.44 8.99 8.29
N GLY A 119 10.12 7.88 7.64
CA GLY A 119 11.10 7.04 6.95
C GLY A 119 11.60 7.68 5.66
N SER A 120 12.50 7.00 5.00
CA SER A 120 13.05 7.36 3.70
C SER A 120 12.95 6.19 2.73
N THR A 121 13.02 6.49 1.43
CA THR A 121 13.07 5.47 0.39
C THR A 121 14.36 5.57 -0.42
N ALA A 122 14.79 4.45 -0.95
CA ALA A 122 16.00 4.40 -1.78
C ALA A 122 15.71 3.72 -3.12
N LYS A 123 16.36 4.25 -4.18
CA LYS A 123 16.36 3.61 -5.48
C LYS A 123 17.22 2.35 -5.43
N MET A 124 16.62 1.21 -5.70
CA MET A 124 17.33 -0.07 -5.77
C MET A 124 18.17 -0.15 -7.07
N PRO A 125 19.36 -0.78 -7.02
CA PRO A 125 20.20 -0.95 -8.23
C PRO A 125 19.48 -1.70 -9.36
N TYR A 126 18.77 -2.77 -9.03
CA TYR A 126 18.07 -3.63 -10.00
C TYR A 126 16.54 -3.61 -9.80
N GLY A 127 16.06 -3.42 -8.55
CA GLY A 127 14.68 -3.58 -8.15
C GLY A 127 14.24 -5.06 -8.13
N HIS A 128 13.02 -5.30 -7.66
CA HIS A 128 12.42 -6.64 -7.63
C HIS A 128 11.37 -6.77 -8.74
N ARG A 129 11.46 -7.84 -9.54
CA ARG A 129 10.51 -8.14 -10.61
C ARG A 129 10.33 -9.64 -10.76
N GLY A 130 9.08 -10.08 -10.94
CA GLY A 130 8.73 -11.48 -11.14
C GLY A 130 7.82 -12.02 -10.04
N GLY A 131 7.42 -13.29 -10.19
CA GLY A 131 6.49 -13.97 -9.28
C GLY A 131 7.15 -15.06 -8.42
N ASN A 132 8.41 -14.92 -8.08
CA ASN A 132 9.22 -15.95 -7.41
C ASN A 132 10.11 -15.41 -6.29
N HIS A 133 9.76 -14.28 -5.68
CA HIS A 133 10.53 -13.71 -4.59
C HIS A 133 10.05 -14.27 -3.25
N PRO A 134 10.93 -14.91 -2.48
CA PRO A 134 10.60 -15.42 -1.14
C PRO A 134 10.63 -14.25 -0.13
N VAL A 135 9.53 -14.09 0.58
CA VAL A 135 9.36 -13.08 1.62
C VAL A 135 9.01 -13.78 2.93
N ARG A 136 9.72 -13.46 4.01
CA ARG A 136 9.48 -14.01 5.33
C ARG A 136 8.62 -13.06 6.16
N GLU A 137 7.55 -13.56 6.73
CA GLU A 137 6.82 -12.91 7.82
C GLU A 137 7.67 -12.96 9.09
N VAL A 138 7.93 -11.81 9.70
CA VAL A 138 8.83 -11.70 10.85
C VAL A 138 8.26 -12.42 12.07
N ASP A 139 6.96 -12.21 12.37
CA ASP A 139 6.30 -12.74 13.57
C ASP A 139 6.15 -14.26 13.55
N THR A 140 5.86 -14.85 12.40
CA THR A 140 5.53 -16.29 12.25
C THR A 140 6.69 -17.11 11.72
N GLY A 141 7.66 -16.49 11.06
CA GLY A 141 8.71 -17.15 10.30
C GLY A 141 8.23 -17.80 8.99
N ARG A 142 6.96 -17.67 8.64
CA ARG A 142 6.39 -18.22 7.41
C ARG A 142 7.00 -17.54 6.19
N VAL A 143 7.29 -18.35 5.17
CA VAL A 143 7.80 -17.84 3.89
C VAL A 143 6.67 -17.87 2.85
N LEU A 144 6.45 -16.73 2.22
CA LEU A 144 5.51 -16.55 1.12
C LEU A 144 6.30 -16.42 -0.18
N ILE A 145 5.80 -16.98 -1.26
CA ILE A 145 6.28 -16.66 -2.60
C ILE A 145 5.45 -15.51 -3.15
N THR A 146 6.11 -14.41 -3.52
CA THR A 146 5.44 -13.15 -3.84
C THR A 146 5.67 -12.68 -5.27
N SER A 147 4.70 -11.87 -5.75
CA SER A 147 4.81 -11.15 -7.01
C SER A 147 5.37 -9.75 -6.74
N GLN A 148 6.44 -9.38 -7.45
CA GLN A 148 7.18 -8.13 -7.26
C GLN A 148 7.25 -7.32 -8.55
N ASN A 149 7.12 -5.99 -8.44
CA ASN A 149 7.40 -5.07 -9.53
C ASN A 149 7.67 -3.66 -8.99
N HIS A 150 8.83 -3.46 -8.36
CA HIS A 150 9.23 -2.16 -7.84
C HIS A 150 10.72 -1.89 -8.03
N GLY A 151 11.09 -0.61 -8.05
CA GLY A 151 12.47 -0.15 -8.18
C GLY A 151 12.93 0.74 -7.03
N PHE A 152 12.06 0.99 -6.05
CA PHE A 152 12.34 1.70 -4.81
C PHE A 152 11.93 0.83 -3.63
N ALA A 153 12.54 1.05 -2.48
CA ALA A 153 12.19 0.37 -1.24
C ALA A 153 12.34 1.32 -0.05
N VAL A 154 11.60 1.07 1.03
CA VAL A 154 11.77 1.77 2.30
C VAL A 154 13.12 1.38 2.89
N GLU A 155 13.89 2.38 3.38
CA GLU A 155 15.20 2.15 3.98
C GLU A 155 15.08 1.60 5.41
N GLY A 156 15.91 0.62 5.70
CA GLY A 156 15.98 -0.04 7.00
C GLY A 156 16.59 -1.43 6.89
N ASP A 157 16.31 -2.24 7.88
CA ASP A 157 16.72 -3.65 7.95
C ASP A 157 15.56 -4.52 8.45
N GLU A 158 15.82 -5.81 8.69
CA GLU A 158 14.80 -6.75 9.18
C GLU A 158 14.23 -6.44 10.57
N HIS A 159 14.84 -5.50 11.31
CA HIS A 159 14.46 -5.16 12.68
C HIS A 159 13.80 -3.79 12.79
N SER A 160 14.13 -2.86 11.87
CA SER A 160 13.73 -1.47 12.00
C SER A 160 13.67 -0.71 10.68
N VAL A 161 12.73 0.24 10.61
CA VAL A 161 12.73 1.29 9.59
C VAL A 161 13.73 2.36 10.02
N LYS A 162 14.61 2.75 9.12
CA LYS A 162 15.68 3.74 9.40
C LYS A 162 15.09 5.06 9.92
N GLY A 163 15.46 5.41 11.15
CA GLY A 163 15.07 6.66 11.79
C GLY A 163 13.63 6.72 12.30
N VAL A 164 12.89 5.60 12.28
CA VAL A 164 11.47 5.55 12.67
C VAL A 164 11.23 4.50 13.75
N THR A 165 10.60 4.89 14.86
CA THR A 165 10.25 4.00 15.97
C THR A 165 8.79 3.61 15.99
N GLU A 166 7.92 4.36 15.33
CA GLU A 166 6.47 4.14 15.28
C GLU A 166 6.06 3.00 14.35
N LEU A 167 6.94 2.64 13.40
CA LEU A 167 6.73 1.54 12.47
C LEU A 167 7.53 0.31 12.90
N GLU A 168 6.95 -0.86 12.72
CA GLU A 168 7.64 -2.14 12.81
C GLU A 168 7.68 -2.84 11.46
N VAL A 169 8.76 -3.58 11.23
CA VAL A 169 8.93 -4.40 10.04
C VAL A 169 8.18 -5.71 10.23
N THR A 170 7.28 -6.03 9.32
CA THR A 170 6.47 -7.26 9.38
C THR A 170 6.90 -8.30 8.36
N HIS A 171 7.52 -7.89 7.26
CA HIS A 171 7.95 -8.79 6.19
C HIS A 171 9.31 -8.37 5.65
N VAL A 172 10.13 -9.36 5.27
CA VAL A 172 11.50 -9.15 4.77
C VAL A 172 11.76 -10.06 3.57
N ASN A 173 12.38 -9.53 2.54
CA ASN A 173 12.83 -10.29 1.37
C ASN A 173 14.03 -11.17 1.74
N LEU A 174 13.95 -12.46 1.46
CA LEU A 174 15.03 -13.41 1.79
C LEU A 174 16.23 -13.35 0.85
N ASN A 175 16.11 -12.67 -0.30
CA ASN A 175 17.21 -12.55 -1.24
C ASN A 175 18.22 -11.47 -0.83
N ASP A 176 17.73 -10.35 -0.25
CA ASP A 176 18.59 -9.17 0.00
C ASP A 176 18.27 -8.40 1.30
N GLY A 177 17.31 -8.87 2.10
CA GLY A 177 16.95 -8.22 3.36
C GLY A 177 16.08 -6.96 3.21
N THR A 178 15.63 -6.63 2.01
CA THR A 178 14.73 -5.48 1.78
C THR A 178 13.47 -5.59 2.61
N ILE A 179 13.02 -4.46 3.18
CA ILE A 179 11.74 -4.37 3.88
C ILE A 179 10.59 -4.60 2.89
N GLU A 180 9.76 -5.58 3.20
CA GLU A 180 8.63 -6.00 2.37
C GLU A 180 7.27 -5.80 3.03
N GLY A 181 7.25 -5.38 4.29
CA GLY A 181 6.02 -5.05 5.00
C GLY A 181 6.27 -4.21 6.24
N LEU A 182 5.32 -3.34 6.52
CA LEU A 182 5.31 -2.40 7.64
C LEU A 182 3.96 -2.40 8.33
N ARG A 183 3.97 -2.17 9.64
CA ARG A 183 2.79 -1.92 10.46
C ARG A 183 3.09 -0.78 11.44
N HIS A 184 2.13 0.12 11.65
CA HIS A 184 2.23 1.12 12.73
C HIS A 184 1.88 0.45 14.07
N ARG A 185 2.62 0.79 15.13
CA ARG A 185 2.48 0.15 16.45
C ARG A 185 1.14 0.45 17.12
N ASP A 186 0.63 1.66 16.97
CA ASP A 186 -0.54 2.16 17.69
C ASP A 186 -1.76 2.44 16.79
N LEU A 187 -1.56 2.64 15.48
CA LEU A 187 -2.62 2.95 14.53
C LEU A 187 -2.93 1.73 13.66
N PRO A 188 -4.18 1.56 13.20
CA PRO A 188 -4.58 0.46 12.32
C PRO A 188 -4.08 0.69 10.88
N VAL A 189 -2.77 0.80 10.73
CA VAL A 189 -2.10 1.13 9.47
C VAL A 189 -1.04 0.09 9.17
N PHE A 190 -1.10 -0.51 7.99
CA PHE A 190 -0.08 -1.43 7.52
C PHE A 190 0.06 -1.42 5.99
N GLY A 191 1.13 -1.98 5.49
CA GLY A 191 1.35 -2.08 4.05
C GLY A 191 2.40 -3.11 3.68
N VAL A 192 2.34 -3.57 2.43
CA VAL A 192 3.30 -4.52 1.88
C VAL A 192 3.87 -4.02 0.56
N GLN A 193 5.15 -4.30 0.32
CA GLN A 193 5.89 -3.87 -0.86
C GLN A 193 5.52 -4.69 -2.09
N TYR A 194 5.25 -5.97 -1.90
CA TYR A 194 4.86 -6.91 -2.97
C TYR A 194 3.38 -6.78 -3.34
N HIS A 195 2.97 -7.56 -4.35
CA HIS A 195 1.62 -7.51 -4.93
C HIS A 195 0.79 -8.74 -4.49
N PRO A 196 0.03 -8.67 -3.36
CA PRO A 196 -0.80 -9.77 -2.88
C PRO A 196 -1.97 -10.08 -3.81
N GLU A 197 -2.36 -9.12 -4.65
CA GLU A 197 -3.38 -9.30 -5.67
C GLU A 197 -2.91 -10.18 -6.82
N ALA A 198 -1.60 -10.35 -7.01
CA ALA A 198 -0.98 -11.11 -8.10
C ALA A 198 -1.58 -10.80 -9.49
N ALA A 199 -1.93 -11.82 -10.29
CA ALA A 199 -2.54 -11.73 -11.60
C ALA A 199 -1.64 -11.07 -12.70
N PRO A 200 -0.60 -11.79 -13.16
CA PRO A 200 -0.23 -13.15 -12.78
C PRO A 200 0.62 -13.22 -11.52
N GLY A 201 0.68 -14.40 -10.91
CA GLY A 201 1.58 -14.69 -9.80
C GLY A 201 1.01 -15.63 -8.74
N PRO A 202 1.79 -15.93 -7.69
CA PRO A 202 1.39 -16.77 -6.59
C PRO A 202 0.29 -16.14 -5.74
N HIS A 203 -0.46 -16.97 -5.03
CA HIS A 203 -1.61 -16.57 -4.23
C HIS A 203 -1.37 -16.62 -2.72
N ASP A 204 -0.14 -16.89 -2.29
CA ASP A 204 0.23 -17.10 -0.87
C ASP A 204 -0.11 -15.87 -0.01
N ALA A 205 -0.05 -14.68 -0.59
CA ALA A 205 -0.27 -13.41 0.09
C ALA A 205 -1.74 -12.92 0.09
N ARG A 206 -2.67 -13.63 -0.56
CA ARG A 206 -4.10 -13.24 -0.56
C ARG A 206 -4.72 -13.06 0.83
N PRO A 207 -4.33 -13.79 1.88
CA PRO A 207 -4.84 -13.58 3.24
C PRO A 207 -4.70 -12.17 3.78
N LEU A 208 -3.78 -11.34 3.25
CA LEU A 208 -3.64 -9.93 3.66
C LEU A 208 -4.89 -9.09 3.41
N PHE A 209 -5.68 -9.41 2.36
CA PHE A 209 -6.98 -8.77 2.16
C PHE A 209 -7.95 -9.09 3.31
N GLN A 210 -7.93 -10.33 3.82
CA GLN A 210 -8.76 -10.73 4.97
C GLN A 210 -8.29 -10.06 6.26
N GLU A 211 -6.98 -9.88 6.43
CA GLU A 211 -6.41 -9.14 7.57
C GLU A 211 -6.92 -7.68 7.57
N PHE A 212 -6.87 -7.00 6.43
CA PHE A 212 -7.42 -5.66 6.27
C PHE A 212 -8.92 -5.61 6.59
N LEU A 213 -9.71 -6.54 6.04
CA LEU A 213 -11.15 -6.61 6.29
C LEU A 213 -11.48 -6.88 7.77
N SER A 214 -10.65 -7.67 8.44
CA SER A 214 -10.81 -7.92 9.88
C SER A 214 -10.60 -6.64 10.71
N ALA A 215 -9.69 -5.78 10.27
CA ALA A 215 -9.45 -4.48 10.92
C ALA A 215 -10.64 -3.52 10.74
N LEU A 216 -11.42 -3.61 9.64
CA LEU A 216 -12.60 -2.77 9.42
C LEU A 216 -13.70 -3.00 10.47
N GLY A 217 -13.83 -4.24 10.97
CA GLY A 217 -14.83 -4.58 12.01
C GLY A 217 -14.45 -4.17 13.43
N GLY A 218 -13.19 -3.80 13.67
CA GLY A 218 -12.66 -3.42 14.99
C GLY A 218 -12.66 -1.92 15.27
N ALA A 219 -12.94 -1.08 14.29
CA ALA A 219 -13.08 0.36 14.51
C ALA A 219 -14.36 0.61 15.32
N VAL A 220 -14.21 0.95 16.61
CA VAL A 220 -15.30 1.36 17.47
C VAL A 220 -15.94 2.63 16.86
N ARG A 221 -17.17 2.52 16.43
CA ARG A 221 -18.02 3.65 16.01
C ARG A 221 -18.35 4.55 17.18
#